data_e68f73076b5ac13f89a2610cca6ec008
#
_entry.id   e68f73076b5ac13f89a2610cca6ec008
#
_cell.length_a   1.000
_cell.length_b   1.000
_cell.length_c   1.000
_cell.angle_alpha   90.00
_cell.angle_beta   90.00
_cell.angle_gamma   90.00
#
_symmetry.space_group_name_H-M   'P 1'
#
loop_
_entity.id
_entity.type
_entity.pdbx_description
1 polymer ?
#
loop_
_entity_poly.entity_id
_entity_poly.type
_entity_poly.pdbx_seq_one_letter_code
_entity_poly.pdbx_strand_id
1 'polypeptide(L)'
;VFFEKLIEKAFHVEVQIIGDTHGNIVHLFERDCSLQRRHQKVVERAPAAYLSDKERSEICNAGVRIGKQVNYSCAGTVEFLMDAKSRDFFFIEVNPRVQVEHTVTEEITGIDIVKAQFLLAAGAKIGDDICGVPTQKHIHMKGHAIQSRVTTEDAANDFAPDYGKINVYRSASGLGIRLDAGTASTGTVITPYYDSLLVKVTAKGQTPIEAKRRMNRALSEFRVRGVKTNIPFLLKLINHKGFDVFKYHTKFIDSEKSLFQFSGRKDRATKTLNFLAEVIVNGNPEVANRPKLRETTPAKLSDYGISRSKKLKKLSIKHINKF
;
A
#
# COMPACT_ATOMS: atom_id res chain seq x y z
N VAL A 1 -0.59 -16.72 -32.69
CA VAL A 1 0.49 -16.94 -31.70
C VAL A 1 1.67 -16.08 -32.13
N PHE A 2 2.27 -15.35 -31.21
CA PHE A 2 3.48 -14.58 -31.43
C PHE A 2 4.45 -14.87 -30.27
N PHE A 3 5.74 -14.62 -30.46
CA PHE A 3 6.78 -14.86 -29.49
C PHE A 3 7.36 -13.54 -29.00
N GLU A 4 7.60 -13.46 -27.70
CA GLU A 4 8.28 -12.35 -27.07
C GLU A 4 9.47 -12.83 -26.27
N LYS A 5 10.45 -11.94 -26.06
CA LYS A 5 11.62 -12.26 -25.22
C LYS A 5 11.19 -12.41 -23.76
N LEU A 6 11.44 -13.55 -23.15
CA LEU A 6 11.24 -13.76 -21.73
C LEU A 6 12.32 -13.04 -20.92
N ILE A 7 11.92 -12.16 -20.02
CA ILE A 7 12.80 -11.50 -19.06
C ILE A 7 12.52 -12.06 -17.67
N GLU A 8 13.43 -12.88 -17.17
CA GLU A 8 13.20 -13.63 -15.92
C GLU A 8 13.16 -12.73 -14.69
N LYS A 9 14.07 -11.75 -14.60
CA LYS A 9 14.16 -10.77 -13.51
C LYS A 9 14.00 -9.38 -14.09
N ALA A 10 12.80 -8.89 -14.07
CA ALA A 10 12.46 -7.60 -14.65
C ALA A 10 11.99 -6.61 -13.59
N PHE A 11 12.34 -5.35 -13.78
CA PHE A 11 11.59 -4.23 -13.22
C PHE A 11 10.44 -3.88 -14.15
N HIS A 12 9.30 -3.56 -13.57
CA HIS A 12 8.17 -3.00 -14.32
C HIS A 12 8.21 -1.48 -14.14
N VAL A 13 8.60 -0.79 -15.19
CA VAL A 13 8.71 0.67 -15.22
C VAL A 13 7.70 1.20 -16.21
N GLU A 14 6.94 2.20 -15.82
CA GLU A 14 5.93 2.80 -16.67
C GLU A 14 6.07 4.32 -16.73
N VAL A 15 5.79 4.91 -17.88
CA VAL A 15 5.91 6.35 -18.12
C VAL A 15 4.53 6.96 -18.26
N GLN A 16 4.21 7.92 -17.40
CA GLN A 16 3.00 8.72 -17.57
C GLN A 16 3.20 9.73 -18.69
N ILE A 17 2.40 9.62 -19.74
CA ILE A 17 2.35 10.61 -20.81
C ILE A 17 1.05 11.39 -20.77
N ILE A 18 1.09 12.62 -21.24
CA ILE A 18 -0.06 13.46 -21.49
C ILE A 18 0.12 14.13 -22.85
N GLY A 19 -0.90 14.03 -23.70
CA GLY A 19 -0.95 14.67 -25.01
C GLY A 19 -2.15 15.58 -25.17
N ASP A 20 -2.04 16.63 -25.97
CA ASP A 20 -3.16 17.48 -26.39
C ASP A 20 -3.54 17.21 -27.86
N THR A 21 -4.62 17.82 -28.30
CA THR A 21 -5.08 17.76 -29.70
C THR A 21 -4.28 18.68 -30.65
N HIS A 22 -3.31 19.43 -30.12
CA HIS A 22 -2.45 20.36 -30.85
C HIS A 22 -1.06 19.74 -31.17
N GLY A 23 -0.87 18.44 -30.90
CA GLY A 23 0.37 17.71 -31.17
C GLY A 23 1.46 17.83 -30.11
N ASN A 24 1.15 18.45 -28.97
CA ASN A 24 2.09 18.47 -27.84
C ASN A 24 1.95 17.21 -27.00
N ILE A 25 3.06 16.58 -26.66
CA ILE A 25 3.11 15.44 -25.74
C ILE A 25 4.25 15.65 -24.77
N VAL A 26 3.95 15.46 -23.48
CA VAL A 26 4.91 15.53 -22.38
C VAL A 26 4.87 14.24 -21.57
N HIS A 27 5.96 13.93 -20.84
CA HIS A 27 5.96 12.91 -19.80
C HIS A 27 5.91 13.55 -18.42
N LEU A 28 5.30 12.87 -17.48
CA LEU A 28 5.28 13.22 -16.06
C LEU A 28 6.15 12.25 -15.25
N PHE A 29 7.29 11.88 -15.79
CA PHE A 29 8.23 10.90 -15.25
C PHE A 29 7.68 9.47 -15.19
N GLU A 30 8.50 8.62 -14.62
CA GLU A 30 8.22 7.19 -14.51
C GLU A 30 7.73 6.78 -13.13
N ARG A 31 7.08 5.62 -13.10
CA ARG A 31 6.72 4.88 -11.89
C ARG A 31 7.39 3.52 -11.89
N ASP A 32 7.77 3.05 -10.72
CA ASP A 32 8.17 1.68 -10.47
C ASP A 32 6.96 0.87 -9.96
N CYS A 33 6.54 -0.09 -10.75
CA CYS A 33 5.41 -0.98 -10.48
C CYS A 33 5.86 -2.45 -10.33
N SER A 34 7.11 -2.68 -9.95
CA SER A 34 7.70 -4.02 -9.88
C SER A 34 7.15 -4.89 -8.74
N LEU A 35 6.58 -4.29 -7.69
CA LEU A 35 6.02 -5.04 -6.58
C LEU A 35 4.61 -5.54 -6.92
N GLN A 36 4.57 -6.71 -7.54
CA GLN A 36 3.36 -7.36 -8.05
C GLN A 36 3.17 -8.73 -7.42
N ARG A 37 1.91 -9.14 -7.29
CA ARG A 37 1.52 -10.49 -6.96
C ARG A 37 0.62 -11.02 -8.08
N ARG A 38 0.98 -12.16 -8.68
CA ARG A 38 0.22 -12.74 -9.81
C ARG A 38 -0.10 -11.69 -10.90
N HIS A 39 0.90 -10.90 -11.26
CA HIS A 39 0.82 -9.80 -12.24
C HIS A 39 -0.08 -8.61 -11.85
N GLN A 40 -0.58 -8.57 -10.62
CA GLN A 40 -1.31 -7.41 -10.09
C GLN A 40 -0.38 -6.52 -9.27
N LYS A 41 -0.34 -5.24 -9.60
CA LYS A 41 0.44 -4.22 -8.87
C LYS A 41 -0.11 -4.09 -7.44
N VAL A 42 0.76 -4.10 -6.45
CA VAL A 42 0.41 -4.05 -5.01
C VAL A 42 0.94 -2.78 -4.35
N VAL A 43 2.19 -2.43 -4.67
CA VAL A 43 2.84 -1.20 -4.22
C VAL A 43 3.53 -0.57 -5.41
N GLU A 44 3.26 0.71 -5.62
CA GLU A 44 3.85 1.50 -6.69
C GLU A 44 4.66 2.67 -6.09
N ARG A 45 5.69 3.10 -6.81
CA ARG A 45 6.61 4.17 -6.36
C ARG A 45 6.88 5.15 -7.49
N ALA A 46 7.11 6.40 -7.12
CA ALA A 46 7.61 7.42 -8.03
C ALA A 46 8.59 8.37 -7.29
N PRO A 47 9.72 8.72 -7.93
CA PRO A 47 10.29 8.07 -9.10
C PRO A 47 10.86 6.68 -8.76
N ALA A 48 11.23 5.90 -9.80
CA ALA A 48 11.98 4.66 -9.65
C ALA A 48 13.40 4.98 -9.16
N ALA A 49 13.64 4.80 -7.86
CA ALA A 49 14.86 5.30 -7.21
C ALA A 49 16.15 4.55 -7.59
N TYR A 50 16.02 3.42 -8.30
CA TYR A 50 17.16 2.63 -8.81
C TYR A 50 17.58 3.03 -10.24
N LEU A 51 16.86 3.96 -10.90
CA LEU A 51 17.24 4.47 -12.20
C LEU A 51 18.25 5.62 -12.06
N SER A 52 19.29 5.57 -12.87
CA SER A 52 20.15 6.72 -13.11
C SER A 52 19.37 7.80 -13.91
N ASP A 53 19.85 9.04 -13.87
CA ASP A 53 19.23 10.13 -14.62
C ASP A 53 19.23 9.88 -16.13
N LYS A 54 20.26 9.19 -16.63
CA LYS A 54 20.38 8.78 -18.04
C LYS A 54 19.27 7.77 -18.40
N GLU A 55 19.16 6.68 -17.64
CA GLU A 55 18.15 5.64 -17.85
C GLU A 55 16.73 6.23 -17.76
N ARG A 56 16.49 7.09 -16.76
CA ARG A 56 15.23 7.82 -16.61
C ARG A 56 14.91 8.66 -17.84
N SER A 57 15.87 9.43 -18.32
CA SER A 57 15.68 10.25 -19.51
C SER A 57 15.40 9.40 -20.75
N GLU A 58 16.11 8.30 -20.93
CA GLU A 58 15.93 7.41 -22.08
C GLU A 58 14.54 6.76 -22.11
N ILE A 59 14.08 6.23 -20.96
CA ILE A 59 12.78 5.56 -20.88
C ILE A 59 11.62 6.56 -20.97
N CYS A 60 11.72 7.71 -20.32
CA CYS A 60 10.72 8.77 -20.42
C CYS A 60 10.60 9.30 -21.85
N ASN A 61 11.72 9.55 -22.54
CA ASN A 61 11.72 9.97 -23.93
C ASN A 61 11.20 8.86 -24.86
N ALA A 62 11.42 7.58 -24.56
CA ALA A 62 10.83 6.47 -25.30
C ALA A 62 9.29 6.51 -25.22
N GLY A 63 8.73 6.74 -24.03
CA GLY A 63 7.29 6.92 -23.84
C GLY A 63 6.73 8.08 -24.68
N VAL A 64 7.40 9.23 -24.69
CA VAL A 64 7.00 10.38 -25.51
C VAL A 64 7.09 10.07 -27.01
N ARG A 65 8.14 9.38 -27.47
CA ARG A 65 8.26 8.98 -28.89
C ARG A 65 7.12 8.08 -29.33
N ILE A 66 6.76 7.09 -28.50
CA ILE A 66 5.61 6.20 -28.77
C ILE A 66 4.32 7.01 -28.87
N GLY A 67 4.06 7.90 -27.92
CA GLY A 67 2.90 8.77 -27.95
C GLY A 67 2.83 9.65 -29.21
N LYS A 68 3.95 10.24 -29.62
CA LYS A 68 4.05 11.06 -30.83
C LYS A 68 3.76 10.24 -32.10
N GLN A 69 4.26 9.00 -32.15
CA GLN A 69 4.08 8.13 -33.32
C GLN A 69 2.61 7.83 -33.62
N VAL A 70 1.77 7.83 -32.57
CA VAL A 70 0.33 7.53 -32.72
C VAL A 70 -0.56 8.77 -32.52
N ASN A 71 0.02 9.96 -32.52
CA ASN A 71 -0.69 11.23 -32.24
C ASN A 71 -1.58 11.14 -30.99
N TYR A 72 -1.00 10.61 -29.92
CA TYR A 72 -1.72 10.33 -28.68
C TYR A 72 -2.26 11.62 -28.05
N SER A 73 -3.51 11.60 -27.61
CA SER A 73 -4.14 12.70 -26.89
C SER A 73 -4.68 12.21 -25.53
N CYS A 74 -4.80 13.12 -24.56
CA CYS A 74 -5.22 12.86 -23.20
C CYS A 74 -4.14 12.16 -22.33
N ALA A 75 -4.53 11.60 -21.16
CA ALA A 75 -3.61 10.90 -20.27
C ALA A 75 -3.45 9.43 -20.69
N GLY A 76 -2.22 8.95 -20.75
CA GLY A 76 -1.91 7.56 -21.03
C GLY A 76 -0.63 7.12 -20.33
N THR A 77 -0.44 5.83 -20.25
CA THR A 77 0.74 5.22 -19.62
C THR A 77 1.38 4.25 -20.58
N VAL A 78 2.69 4.40 -20.78
CA VAL A 78 3.51 3.49 -21.59
C VAL A 78 4.27 2.58 -20.63
N GLU A 79 4.05 1.28 -20.74
CA GLU A 79 4.64 0.28 -19.83
C GLU A 79 5.86 -0.41 -20.48
N PHE A 80 6.89 -0.63 -19.67
CA PHE A 80 8.14 -1.27 -20.06
C PHE A 80 8.56 -2.32 -19.02
N LEU A 81 9.20 -3.40 -19.51
CA LEU A 81 10.02 -4.27 -18.68
C LEU A 81 11.49 -3.91 -18.84
N MET A 82 12.17 -3.68 -17.74
CA MET A 82 13.61 -3.46 -17.73
C MET A 82 14.31 -4.69 -17.14
N ASP A 83 15.23 -5.28 -17.88
CA ASP A 83 16.04 -6.38 -17.39
C ASP A 83 16.91 -5.92 -16.21
N ALA A 84 16.85 -6.62 -15.08
CA ALA A 84 17.56 -6.22 -13.87
C ALA A 84 19.09 -6.32 -14.01
N LYS A 85 19.61 -7.11 -14.96
CA LYS A 85 21.02 -7.34 -15.16
C LYS A 85 21.61 -6.48 -16.28
N SER A 86 21.02 -6.54 -17.49
CA SER A 86 21.50 -5.76 -18.65
C SER A 86 21.08 -4.30 -18.60
N ARG A 87 20.01 -3.99 -17.89
CA ARG A 87 19.40 -2.65 -17.81
C ARG A 87 18.70 -2.23 -19.12
N ASP A 88 18.61 -3.12 -20.10
CA ASP A 88 17.83 -2.89 -21.31
C ASP A 88 16.35 -2.85 -20.95
N PHE A 89 15.59 -1.96 -21.59
CA PHE A 89 14.13 -1.89 -21.41
C PHE A 89 13.40 -2.23 -22.70
N PHE A 90 12.27 -2.90 -22.52
CA PHE A 90 11.44 -3.41 -23.61
C PHE A 90 10.01 -2.90 -23.44
N PHE A 91 9.44 -2.41 -24.51
CA PHE A 91 8.04 -1.97 -24.54
C PHE A 91 7.09 -3.16 -24.33
N ILE A 92 6.04 -2.97 -23.53
CA ILE A 92 4.97 -3.94 -23.33
C ILE A 92 3.70 -3.46 -24.02
N GLU A 93 3.12 -2.37 -23.50
CA GLU A 93 1.82 -1.87 -23.94
C GLU A 93 1.63 -0.38 -23.62
N VAL A 94 0.59 0.20 -24.19
CA VAL A 94 0.07 1.51 -23.80
C VAL A 94 -1.30 1.33 -23.16
N ASN A 95 -1.48 1.86 -21.96
CA ASN A 95 -2.80 1.98 -21.34
C ASN A 95 -3.39 3.35 -21.64
N PRO A 96 -4.39 3.46 -22.56
CA PRO A 96 -4.93 4.75 -23.02
C PRO A 96 -5.98 5.30 -22.04
N ARG A 97 -5.63 5.40 -20.78
CA ARG A 97 -6.48 5.85 -19.67
C ARG A 97 -5.64 6.25 -18.46
N VAL A 98 -6.27 6.93 -17.51
CA VAL A 98 -5.68 7.06 -16.17
C VAL A 98 -5.61 5.69 -15.50
N GLN A 99 -4.52 5.44 -14.76
CA GLN A 99 -4.31 4.20 -14.01
C GLN A 99 -4.50 4.42 -12.51
N VAL A 100 -4.66 3.32 -11.75
CA VAL A 100 -4.86 3.35 -10.29
C VAL A 100 -3.71 4.08 -9.59
N GLU A 101 -2.49 3.90 -10.08
CA GLU A 101 -1.23 4.40 -9.53
C GLU A 101 -0.87 5.84 -9.95
N HIS A 102 -1.74 6.56 -10.66
CA HIS A 102 -1.49 7.96 -11.06
C HIS A 102 -1.14 8.87 -9.88
N THR A 103 -1.63 8.55 -8.68
CA THR A 103 -1.44 9.37 -7.49
C THR A 103 0.02 9.60 -7.11
N VAL A 104 0.92 8.62 -7.31
CA VAL A 104 2.34 8.82 -7.03
C VAL A 104 2.99 9.83 -7.97
N THR A 105 2.54 9.87 -9.24
CA THR A 105 2.99 10.86 -10.22
C THR A 105 2.47 12.26 -9.84
N GLU A 106 1.20 12.37 -9.49
CA GLU A 106 0.61 13.64 -9.04
C GLU A 106 1.33 14.18 -7.81
N GLU A 107 1.66 13.32 -6.86
CA GLU A 107 2.37 13.72 -5.65
C GLU A 107 3.79 14.25 -5.91
N ILE A 108 4.54 13.68 -6.86
CA ILE A 108 5.90 14.15 -7.13
C ILE A 108 5.96 15.32 -8.11
N THR A 109 4.94 15.50 -8.97
CA THR A 109 4.91 16.58 -9.99
C THR A 109 4.05 17.75 -9.59
N GLY A 110 3.03 17.53 -8.75
CA GLY A 110 2.01 18.53 -8.41
C GLY A 110 0.98 18.77 -9.54
N ILE A 111 0.96 17.92 -10.58
CA ILE A 111 0.05 18.02 -11.71
C ILE A 111 -1.15 17.11 -11.47
N ASP A 112 -2.36 17.67 -11.48
CA ASP A 112 -3.63 16.95 -11.38
C ASP A 112 -3.96 16.32 -12.74
N ILE A 113 -3.66 15.02 -12.87
CA ILE A 113 -3.84 14.27 -14.13
C ILE A 113 -5.30 14.15 -14.49
N VAL A 114 -6.16 13.94 -13.50
CA VAL A 114 -7.60 13.77 -13.75
C VAL A 114 -8.23 15.08 -14.24
N LYS A 115 -7.90 16.20 -13.61
CA LYS A 115 -8.33 17.53 -14.07
C LYS A 115 -7.78 17.81 -15.48
N ALA A 116 -6.51 17.50 -15.72
CA ALA A 116 -5.90 17.69 -17.04
C ALA A 116 -6.63 16.92 -18.14
N GLN A 117 -7.09 15.68 -17.88
CA GLN A 117 -7.88 14.91 -18.86
C GLN A 117 -9.13 15.66 -19.33
N PHE A 118 -9.90 16.25 -18.40
CA PHE A 118 -11.10 17.00 -18.74
C PHE A 118 -10.79 18.24 -19.57
N LEU A 119 -9.76 18.98 -19.18
CA LEU A 119 -9.38 20.22 -19.87
C LEU A 119 -8.81 19.96 -21.25
N LEU A 120 -7.98 18.92 -21.41
CA LEU A 120 -7.45 18.50 -22.70
C LEU A 120 -8.55 18.00 -23.63
N ALA A 121 -9.52 17.23 -23.11
CA ALA A 121 -10.69 16.80 -23.87
C ALA A 121 -11.57 17.97 -24.32
N ALA A 122 -11.58 19.06 -23.54
CA ALA A 122 -12.25 20.33 -23.89
C ALA A 122 -11.42 21.21 -24.86
N GLY A 123 -10.24 20.74 -25.33
CA GLY A 123 -9.41 21.43 -26.31
C GLY A 123 -8.33 22.35 -25.73
N ALA A 124 -8.06 22.29 -24.42
CA ALA A 124 -6.95 23.03 -23.82
C ALA A 124 -5.60 22.55 -24.38
N LYS A 125 -4.63 23.46 -24.41
CA LYS A 125 -3.28 23.20 -24.92
C LYS A 125 -2.27 23.06 -23.77
N ILE A 126 -1.35 22.10 -23.90
CA ILE A 126 -0.24 21.94 -22.98
C ILE A 126 0.64 23.22 -23.01
N GLY A 127 0.93 23.76 -21.84
CA GLY A 127 1.65 25.01 -21.66
C GLY A 127 0.75 26.22 -21.40
N ASP A 128 -0.55 26.11 -21.60
CA ASP A 128 -1.50 27.15 -21.23
C ASP A 128 -1.88 27.02 -19.73
N ASP A 129 -2.04 28.13 -19.05
CA ASP A 129 -2.36 28.16 -17.61
C ASP A 129 -3.64 27.39 -17.27
N ILE A 130 -4.63 27.41 -18.17
CA ILE A 130 -5.92 26.72 -18.00
C ILE A 130 -5.71 25.20 -17.93
N CYS A 131 -4.81 24.66 -18.75
CA CYS A 131 -4.55 23.21 -18.79
C CYS A 131 -3.98 22.66 -17.47
N GLY A 132 -3.19 23.46 -16.77
CA GLY A 132 -2.47 23.03 -15.56
C GLY A 132 -1.33 22.04 -15.85
N VAL A 133 -1.03 21.75 -17.13
CA VAL A 133 0.09 20.93 -17.57
C VAL A 133 1.10 21.83 -18.28
N PRO A 134 2.25 22.12 -17.65
CA PRO A 134 3.27 22.97 -18.27
C PRO A 134 3.96 22.25 -19.46
N THR A 135 4.73 23.01 -20.23
CA THR A 135 5.62 22.40 -21.24
C THR A 135 6.70 21.58 -20.55
N GLN A 136 7.25 20.56 -21.24
CA GLN A 136 8.18 19.59 -20.67
C GLN A 136 9.34 20.21 -19.85
N LYS A 137 9.90 21.32 -20.31
CA LYS A 137 11.02 22.01 -19.62
C LYS A 137 10.66 22.55 -18.23
N HIS A 138 9.38 22.75 -17.95
CA HIS A 138 8.87 23.27 -16.67
C HIS A 138 8.24 22.19 -15.79
N ILE A 139 8.24 20.94 -16.23
CA ILE A 139 7.78 19.81 -15.42
C ILE A 139 8.96 19.29 -14.60
N HIS A 140 8.83 19.40 -13.30
CA HIS A 140 9.85 18.97 -12.35
C HIS A 140 9.27 17.95 -11.38
N MET A 141 10.09 17.01 -10.95
CA MET A 141 9.73 16.12 -9.87
C MET A 141 10.31 16.59 -8.53
N LYS A 142 9.55 16.42 -7.44
CA LYS A 142 9.96 16.81 -6.11
C LYS A 142 9.62 15.75 -5.08
N GLY A 143 10.65 15.19 -4.46
CA GLY A 143 10.51 14.15 -3.45
C GLY A 143 10.22 12.77 -4.03
N HIS A 144 9.65 11.91 -3.20
CA HIS A 144 9.32 10.52 -3.51
C HIS A 144 7.93 10.20 -3.00
N ALA A 145 7.18 9.41 -3.74
CA ALA A 145 5.86 8.92 -3.35
C ALA A 145 5.80 7.40 -3.43
N ILE A 146 5.04 6.81 -2.53
CA ILE A 146 4.73 5.38 -2.49
C ILE A 146 3.21 5.27 -2.39
N GLN A 147 2.59 4.48 -3.25
CA GLN A 147 1.19 4.09 -3.14
C GLN A 147 1.09 2.63 -2.70
N SER A 148 0.15 2.31 -1.83
CA SER A 148 -0.22 0.95 -1.46
C SER A 148 -1.71 0.74 -1.70
N ARG A 149 -2.07 -0.37 -2.36
CA ARG A 149 -3.46 -0.76 -2.56
C ARG A 149 -3.95 -1.54 -1.35
N VAL A 150 -4.79 -0.94 -0.54
CA VAL A 150 -5.46 -1.63 0.56
C VAL A 150 -6.70 -2.31 0.03
N THR A 151 -6.72 -3.64 0.12
CA THR A 151 -7.80 -4.49 -0.39
C THR A 151 -8.48 -5.27 0.74
N THR A 152 -9.73 -5.69 0.52
CA THR A 152 -10.47 -6.57 1.44
C THR A 152 -10.14 -8.02 1.12
N GLU A 153 -8.89 -8.41 1.37
CA GLU A 153 -8.35 -9.74 1.10
C GLU A 153 -7.63 -10.30 2.32
N ASP A 154 -7.80 -11.59 2.59
CA ASP A 154 -7.10 -12.30 3.66
C ASP A 154 -5.75 -12.80 3.17
N ALA A 155 -4.70 -12.03 3.42
CA ALA A 155 -3.35 -12.40 3.03
C ALA A 155 -2.83 -13.70 3.71
N ALA A 156 -3.40 -14.09 4.84
CA ALA A 156 -3.08 -15.36 5.51
C ALA A 156 -3.75 -16.57 4.85
N ASN A 157 -4.79 -16.34 4.02
CA ASN A 157 -5.53 -17.35 3.29
C ASN A 157 -5.42 -17.10 1.78
N ASP A 158 -4.19 -17.08 1.26
CA ASP A 158 -3.84 -16.89 -0.17
C ASP A 158 -4.56 -15.69 -0.84
N PHE A 159 -4.79 -14.62 -0.10
CA PHE A 159 -5.50 -13.42 -0.56
C PHE A 159 -6.95 -13.70 -1.01
N ALA A 160 -7.59 -14.68 -0.38
CA ALA A 160 -9.02 -14.87 -0.61
C ALA A 160 -9.77 -13.57 -0.31
N PRO A 161 -10.63 -13.08 -1.23
CA PRO A 161 -11.46 -11.93 -0.99
C PRO A 161 -12.34 -12.13 0.24
N ASP A 162 -12.47 -11.11 1.08
CA ASP A 162 -13.30 -11.13 2.28
C ASP A 162 -14.45 -10.12 2.13
N TYR A 163 -15.65 -10.57 2.41
CA TYR A 163 -16.88 -9.83 2.20
C TYR A 163 -17.60 -9.62 3.54
N GLY A 164 -18.40 -8.60 3.62
CA GLY A 164 -19.19 -8.34 4.81
C GLY A 164 -19.35 -6.86 5.12
N LYS A 165 -19.93 -6.57 6.29
CA LYS A 165 -20.16 -5.20 6.74
C LYS A 165 -18.93 -4.65 7.47
N ILE A 166 -18.47 -3.48 7.05
CA ILE A 166 -17.43 -2.73 7.77
C ILE A 166 -18.04 -2.15 9.05
N ASN A 167 -17.66 -2.69 10.19
CA ASN A 167 -18.14 -2.23 11.49
C ASN A 167 -17.37 -1.01 12.01
N VAL A 168 -16.08 -0.92 11.68
CA VAL A 168 -15.23 0.24 12.00
C VAL A 168 -14.34 0.51 10.80
N TYR A 169 -14.34 1.76 10.36
CA TYR A 169 -13.36 2.29 9.40
C TYR A 169 -12.73 3.55 9.97
N ARG A 170 -11.44 3.49 10.20
CA ARG A 170 -10.62 4.66 10.55
C ARG A 170 -9.36 4.64 9.70
N SER A 171 -9.19 5.68 8.90
CA SER A 171 -8.02 5.89 8.06
C SER A 171 -6.91 6.65 8.79
N ALA A 172 -5.74 6.65 8.18
CA ALA A 172 -4.64 7.52 8.57
C ALA A 172 -4.84 8.94 8.04
N SER A 173 -4.10 9.88 8.60
CA SER A 173 -4.06 11.28 8.14
C SER A 173 -2.71 11.93 8.46
N GLY A 174 -2.56 13.20 8.12
CA GLY A 174 -1.39 14.02 8.43
C GLY A 174 -0.49 14.28 7.21
N LEU A 175 0.58 15.05 7.45
CA LEU A 175 1.47 15.56 6.40
C LEU A 175 2.02 14.42 5.53
N GLY A 176 1.85 14.58 4.21
CA GLY A 176 2.35 13.65 3.20
C GLY A 176 1.56 12.35 3.09
N ILE A 177 0.31 12.31 3.60
CA ILE A 177 -0.60 11.19 3.40
C ILE A 177 -1.79 11.66 2.57
N ARG A 178 -2.02 10.98 1.47
CA ARG A 178 -3.18 11.13 0.59
C ARG A 178 -3.95 9.80 0.57
N LEU A 179 -5.27 9.92 0.60
CA LEU A 179 -6.18 8.78 0.51
C LEU A 179 -7.13 8.99 -0.67
N ASP A 180 -7.16 8.01 -1.55
CA ASP A 180 -8.14 7.94 -2.63
C ASP A 180 -9.02 6.70 -2.34
N ALA A 181 -10.07 6.94 -1.57
CA ALA A 181 -11.03 5.93 -1.16
C ALA A 181 -12.24 5.94 -2.10
N GLY A 182 -12.82 4.77 -2.29
CA GLY A 182 -14.13 4.63 -2.89
C GLY A 182 -15.23 4.84 -1.84
N THR A 183 -16.11 3.86 -1.70
CA THR A 183 -17.23 3.91 -0.73
C THR A 183 -16.85 3.41 0.67
N ALA A 184 -15.56 3.33 0.99
CA ALA A 184 -15.07 2.80 2.25
C ALA A 184 -15.44 3.68 3.43
N SER A 185 -16.45 3.26 4.20
CA SER A 185 -16.89 3.92 5.43
C SER A 185 -17.46 2.90 6.43
N THR A 186 -17.60 3.32 7.68
CA THR A 186 -18.31 2.52 8.68
C THR A 186 -19.76 2.29 8.24
N GLY A 187 -20.20 1.06 8.23
CA GLY A 187 -21.54 0.65 7.80
C GLY A 187 -21.61 0.12 6.36
N THR A 188 -20.61 0.40 5.52
CA THR A 188 -20.57 -0.09 4.13
C THR A 188 -20.49 -1.62 4.10
N VAL A 189 -21.24 -2.21 3.16
CA VAL A 189 -21.22 -3.65 2.87
C VAL A 189 -20.31 -3.91 1.67
N ILE A 190 -19.26 -4.68 1.88
CA ILE A 190 -18.37 -5.17 0.81
C ILE A 190 -19.03 -6.39 0.20
N THR A 191 -19.22 -6.34 -1.12
CA THR A 191 -19.90 -7.40 -1.87
C THR A 191 -18.90 -8.14 -2.78
N PRO A 192 -19.21 -9.38 -3.20
CA PRO A 192 -18.36 -10.15 -4.10
C PRO A 192 -18.43 -9.70 -5.57
N TYR A 193 -19.25 -8.71 -5.90
CA TYR A 193 -19.55 -8.33 -7.29
C TYR A 193 -18.61 -7.26 -7.85
N TYR A 194 -17.79 -6.65 -6.99
CA TYR A 194 -16.86 -5.59 -7.35
C TYR A 194 -15.44 -5.91 -6.88
N ASP A 195 -14.47 -5.12 -7.38
CA ASP A 195 -13.08 -5.21 -6.97
C ASP A 195 -12.93 -5.08 -5.43
N SER A 196 -11.98 -5.79 -4.87
CA SER A 196 -11.65 -5.78 -3.45
C SER A 196 -10.95 -4.50 -2.98
N LEU A 197 -10.62 -3.57 -3.90
CA LEU A 197 -9.91 -2.33 -3.57
C LEU A 197 -10.73 -1.44 -2.65
N LEU A 198 -10.27 -1.27 -1.42
CA LEU A 198 -10.90 -0.44 -0.41
C LEU A 198 -10.44 1.01 -0.47
N VAL A 199 -9.15 1.24 -0.56
CA VAL A 199 -8.52 2.57 -0.60
C VAL A 199 -7.10 2.50 -1.14
N LYS A 200 -6.71 3.51 -1.92
CA LYS A 200 -5.31 3.78 -2.24
C LYS A 200 -4.73 4.69 -1.17
N VAL A 201 -3.65 4.26 -0.54
CA VAL A 201 -2.89 5.08 0.41
C VAL A 201 -1.64 5.54 -0.29
N THR A 202 -1.46 6.84 -0.46
CA THR A 202 -0.25 7.42 -1.06
C THR A 202 0.49 8.22 0.00
N ALA A 203 1.76 7.91 0.18
CA ALA A 203 2.64 8.59 1.13
C ALA A 203 3.77 9.28 0.38
N LYS A 204 3.90 10.61 0.57
CA LYS A 204 4.97 11.44 0.00
C LYS A 204 6.01 11.79 1.05
N GLY A 205 7.28 11.81 0.67
CA GLY A 205 8.41 12.26 1.48
C GLY A 205 9.45 13.00 0.62
N GLN A 206 10.38 13.69 1.25
CA GLN A 206 11.50 14.32 0.53
C GLN A 206 12.51 13.27 0.05
N THR A 207 12.57 12.13 0.74
CA THR A 207 13.44 11.00 0.41
C THR A 207 12.64 9.70 0.35
N PRO A 208 13.16 8.64 -0.32
CA PRO A 208 12.51 7.32 -0.32
C PRO A 208 12.26 6.78 1.10
N ILE A 209 13.21 7.01 2.02
CA ILE A 209 13.12 6.56 3.41
C ILE A 209 12.00 7.28 4.14
N GLU A 210 11.85 8.59 3.92
CA GLU A 210 10.78 9.37 4.54
C GLU A 210 9.41 8.95 4.02
N ALA A 211 9.25 8.76 2.71
CA ALA A 211 8.02 8.25 2.11
C ALA A 211 7.66 6.87 2.69
N LYS A 212 8.64 5.97 2.80
CA LYS A 212 8.48 4.65 3.45
C LYS A 212 8.01 4.77 4.91
N ARG A 213 8.65 5.62 5.72
CA ARG A 213 8.28 5.82 7.13
C ARG A 213 6.85 6.34 7.27
N ARG A 214 6.45 7.29 6.42
CA ARG A 214 5.08 7.81 6.36
C ARG A 214 4.08 6.73 5.96
N MET A 215 4.39 5.92 4.94
CA MET A 215 3.55 4.80 4.53
C MET A 215 3.39 3.77 5.65
N ASN A 216 4.49 3.38 6.30
CA ASN A 216 4.45 2.43 7.41
C ASN A 216 3.59 2.94 8.57
N ARG A 217 3.71 4.23 8.93
CA ARG A 217 2.87 4.88 9.93
C ARG A 217 1.40 4.86 9.50
N ALA A 218 1.10 5.28 8.27
CA ALA A 218 -0.25 5.33 7.75
C ALA A 218 -0.93 3.96 7.81
N LEU A 219 -0.29 2.93 7.27
CA LEU A 219 -0.84 1.56 7.30
C LEU A 219 -1.00 1.03 8.74
N SER A 220 -0.14 1.42 9.67
CA SER A 220 -0.23 1.03 11.07
C SER A 220 -1.38 1.71 11.81
N GLU A 221 -1.78 2.92 11.40
CA GLU A 221 -2.88 3.69 11.99
C GLU A 221 -4.26 3.22 11.52
N PHE A 222 -4.34 2.56 10.37
CA PHE A 222 -5.62 2.05 9.87
C PHE A 222 -6.30 1.10 10.86
N ARG A 223 -7.61 1.25 10.99
CA ARG A 223 -8.49 0.33 11.73
C ARG A 223 -9.69 -0.01 10.87
N VAL A 224 -9.65 -1.18 10.29
CA VAL A 224 -10.78 -1.78 9.58
C VAL A 224 -11.25 -2.99 10.39
N ARG A 225 -12.54 -3.06 10.69
CA ARG A 225 -13.17 -4.16 11.42
C ARG A 225 -14.42 -4.60 10.68
N GLY A 226 -14.71 -5.88 10.74
CA GLY A 226 -15.84 -6.51 10.05
C GLY A 226 -15.43 -7.27 8.79
N VAL A 227 -14.34 -6.85 8.16
CA VAL A 227 -13.70 -7.55 7.04
C VAL A 227 -12.19 -7.62 7.26
N LYS A 228 -11.55 -8.63 6.71
CA LYS A 228 -10.10 -8.77 6.65
C LYS A 228 -9.53 -7.85 5.57
N THR A 229 -8.27 -7.48 5.71
CA THR A 229 -7.56 -6.64 4.74
C THR A 229 -6.12 -7.14 4.55
N ASN A 230 -5.52 -6.78 3.43
CA ASN A 230 -4.12 -7.07 3.13
C ASN A 230 -3.12 -6.17 3.89
N ILE A 231 -3.56 -5.27 4.77
CA ILE A 231 -2.68 -4.36 5.55
C ILE A 231 -1.53 -5.09 6.27
N PRO A 232 -1.74 -6.24 6.93
CA PRO A 232 -0.63 -6.98 7.56
C PRO A 232 0.46 -7.39 6.56
N PHE A 233 0.08 -7.77 5.35
CA PHE A 233 1.00 -8.09 4.26
C PHE A 233 1.74 -6.84 3.77
N LEU A 234 1.04 -5.74 3.51
CA LEU A 234 1.64 -4.47 3.09
C LEU A 234 2.69 -3.97 4.09
N LEU A 235 2.40 -4.07 5.38
CA LEU A 235 3.36 -3.72 6.44
C LEU A 235 4.61 -4.60 6.40
N LYS A 236 4.47 -5.90 6.15
CA LYS A 236 5.62 -6.80 5.99
C LYS A 236 6.42 -6.47 4.75
N LEU A 237 5.76 -6.26 3.62
CA LEU A 237 6.39 -5.93 2.34
C LEU A 237 7.22 -4.65 2.44
N ILE A 238 6.64 -3.57 2.98
CA ILE A 238 7.31 -2.27 3.12
C ILE A 238 8.48 -2.33 4.10
N ASN A 239 8.39 -3.17 5.15
CA ASN A 239 9.47 -3.33 6.13
C ASN A 239 10.48 -4.43 5.76
N HIS A 240 10.32 -5.09 4.63
CA HIS A 240 11.27 -6.07 4.16
C HIS A 240 12.59 -5.40 3.72
N LYS A 241 13.74 -6.03 4.05
CA LYS A 241 15.07 -5.49 3.70
C LYS A 241 15.25 -5.25 2.20
N GLY A 242 14.69 -6.14 1.37
CA GLY A 242 14.73 -6.00 -0.09
C GLY A 242 14.07 -4.74 -0.60
N PHE A 243 13.04 -4.23 0.11
CA PHE A 243 12.36 -2.98 -0.23
C PHE A 243 13.27 -1.76 -0.08
N ASP A 244 14.14 -1.74 0.93
CA ASP A 244 15.03 -0.60 1.21
C ASP A 244 16.17 -0.46 0.20
N VAL A 245 16.69 -1.59 -0.26
CA VAL A 245 17.84 -1.65 -1.16
C VAL A 245 17.45 -1.90 -2.61
N PHE A 246 16.16 -1.76 -2.93
CA PHE A 246 15.60 -1.98 -4.28
C PHE A 246 15.98 -3.33 -4.90
N LYS A 247 16.21 -4.35 -4.05
CA LYS A 247 16.48 -5.73 -4.47
C LYS A 247 15.18 -6.51 -4.61
N TYR A 248 14.34 -6.07 -5.51
CA TYR A 248 13.09 -6.73 -5.89
C TYR A 248 12.93 -6.67 -7.42
N HIS A 249 12.06 -7.50 -7.93
CA HIS A 249 11.67 -7.58 -9.33
C HIS A 249 10.24 -8.09 -9.39
N THR A 250 9.65 -8.20 -10.57
CA THR A 250 8.22 -8.56 -10.72
C THR A 250 7.82 -9.87 -10.04
N LYS A 251 8.74 -10.82 -9.85
CA LYS A 251 8.50 -12.10 -9.15
C LYS A 251 8.90 -12.06 -7.66
N PHE A 252 9.27 -10.90 -7.12
CA PHE A 252 9.79 -10.80 -5.74
C PHE A 252 8.77 -11.29 -4.71
N ILE A 253 7.54 -10.81 -4.78
CA ILE A 253 6.48 -11.17 -3.82
C ILE A 253 6.22 -12.68 -3.87
N ASP A 254 6.10 -13.26 -5.06
CA ASP A 254 5.79 -14.69 -5.23
C ASP A 254 6.94 -15.60 -4.76
N SER A 255 8.18 -15.10 -4.82
CA SER A 255 9.38 -15.87 -4.40
C SER A 255 9.72 -15.74 -2.92
N GLU A 256 9.28 -14.68 -2.24
CA GLU A 256 9.68 -14.36 -0.87
C GLU A 256 8.65 -14.89 0.15
N LYS A 257 8.82 -16.14 0.58
CA LYS A 257 7.91 -16.84 1.51
C LYS A 257 7.76 -16.14 2.87
N SER A 258 8.75 -15.38 3.32
CA SER A 258 8.71 -14.68 4.61
C SER A 258 7.61 -13.63 4.69
N LEU A 259 7.18 -13.09 3.54
CA LEU A 259 6.10 -12.12 3.45
C LEU A 259 4.73 -12.68 3.88
N PHE A 260 4.54 -14.00 3.78
CA PHE A 260 3.27 -14.68 4.07
C PHE A 260 3.20 -15.30 5.46
N GLN A 261 4.25 -15.13 6.28
CA GLN A 261 4.27 -15.63 7.66
C GLN A 261 3.68 -14.58 8.60
N PHE A 262 2.40 -14.67 8.92
CA PHE A 262 1.74 -13.73 9.82
C PHE A 262 1.74 -14.27 11.27
N SER A 263 2.40 -13.57 12.18
CA SER A 263 2.13 -13.74 13.60
C SER A 263 0.79 -13.10 13.92
N GLY A 264 -0.15 -13.85 14.49
CA GLY A 264 -1.47 -13.33 14.86
C GLY A 264 -1.34 -12.05 15.68
N ARG A 265 -1.85 -10.92 15.17
CA ARG A 265 -1.90 -9.67 15.95
C ARG A 265 -2.88 -9.89 17.09
N LYS A 266 -2.37 -10.02 18.31
CA LYS A 266 -3.21 -9.97 19.50
C LYS A 266 -3.84 -8.57 19.56
N ASP A 267 -5.17 -8.52 19.63
CA ASP A 267 -5.86 -7.25 19.85
C ASP A 267 -5.56 -6.70 21.26
N ARG A 268 -6.04 -5.49 21.53
CA ARG A 268 -5.77 -4.85 22.82
C ARG A 268 -6.34 -5.65 24.00
N ALA A 269 -7.53 -6.25 23.82
CA ALA A 269 -8.16 -7.06 24.87
C ALA A 269 -7.33 -8.32 25.15
N THR A 270 -6.91 -9.05 24.09
CA THR A 270 -6.03 -10.22 24.23
C THR A 270 -4.69 -9.87 24.87
N LYS A 271 -4.09 -8.73 24.52
CA LYS A 271 -2.84 -8.27 25.16
C LYS A 271 -3.06 -7.95 26.65
N THR A 272 -4.17 -7.29 26.98
CA THR A 272 -4.51 -6.98 28.36
C THR A 272 -4.79 -8.25 29.15
N LEU A 273 -5.56 -9.20 28.61
CA LEU A 273 -5.81 -10.49 29.24
C LEU A 273 -4.54 -11.30 29.46
N ASN A 274 -3.62 -11.34 28.48
CA ASN A 274 -2.34 -12.01 28.65
C ASN A 274 -1.49 -11.35 29.73
N PHE A 275 -1.44 -10.01 29.76
CA PHE A 275 -0.73 -9.27 30.82
C PHE A 275 -1.32 -9.56 32.20
N LEU A 276 -2.65 -9.52 32.33
CA LEU A 276 -3.32 -9.86 33.60
C LEU A 276 -3.05 -11.31 34.01
N ALA A 277 -3.11 -12.26 33.09
CA ALA A 277 -2.79 -13.66 33.35
C ALA A 277 -1.33 -13.82 33.82
N GLU A 278 -0.39 -13.14 33.16
CA GLU A 278 1.02 -13.16 33.52
C GLU A 278 1.26 -12.58 34.91
N VAL A 279 0.62 -11.44 35.23
CA VAL A 279 0.69 -10.80 36.54
C VAL A 279 0.08 -11.69 37.63
N ILE A 280 -1.02 -12.40 37.36
CA ILE A 280 -1.68 -13.31 38.32
C ILE A 280 -0.81 -14.53 38.58
N VAL A 281 -0.14 -15.08 37.56
CA VAL A 281 0.66 -16.31 37.68
C VAL A 281 2.08 -16.03 38.21
N ASN A 282 2.72 -15.00 37.66
CA ASN A 282 4.14 -14.72 37.91
C ASN A 282 4.38 -13.51 38.82
N GLY A 283 3.33 -12.81 39.23
CA GLY A 283 3.43 -11.55 39.98
C GLY A 283 3.73 -10.36 39.04
N ASN A 284 3.48 -9.16 39.55
CA ASN A 284 3.80 -7.94 38.80
C ASN A 284 5.30 -7.64 38.90
N PRO A 285 6.07 -7.63 37.80
CA PRO A 285 7.50 -7.38 37.81
C PRO A 285 7.88 -6.03 38.42
N GLU A 286 7.01 -5.02 38.36
CA GLU A 286 7.24 -3.71 38.97
C GLU A 286 7.06 -3.74 40.52
N VAL A 287 6.43 -4.77 41.04
CA VAL A 287 6.14 -4.93 42.46
C VAL A 287 6.99 -6.03 43.10
N ALA A 288 7.69 -6.83 42.33
CA ALA A 288 8.48 -7.96 42.78
C ALA A 288 9.54 -7.60 43.86
N ASN A 289 10.02 -6.35 43.85
CA ASN A 289 11.01 -5.83 44.81
C ASN A 289 10.40 -4.93 45.89
N ARG A 290 9.08 -4.81 46.00
CA ARG A 290 8.46 -4.05 47.10
C ARG A 290 8.27 -4.95 48.32
N PRO A 291 8.55 -4.46 49.54
CA PRO A 291 8.26 -5.22 50.73
C PRO A 291 6.77 -5.59 50.75
N LYS A 292 6.48 -6.88 50.99
CA LYS A 292 5.09 -7.38 51.07
C LYS A 292 4.33 -6.50 52.06
N LEU A 293 3.40 -5.70 51.55
CA LEU A 293 2.41 -5.06 52.40
C LEU A 293 1.67 -6.17 53.12
N ARG A 294 1.52 -6.01 54.46
CA ARG A 294 0.78 -6.94 55.35
C ARG A 294 -0.50 -7.37 54.63
N GLU A 295 -0.82 -8.65 54.69
CA GLU A 295 -2.01 -9.26 54.13
C GLU A 295 -3.24 -8.38 54.44
N THR A 296 -3.69 -7.66 53.45
CA THR A 296 -5.01 -7.04 53.52
C THR A 296 -6.00 -8.14 53.36
N THR A 297 -6.85 -8.37 54.35
CA THR A 297 -8.01 -9.27 54.29
C THR A 297 -8.71 -9.03 52.96
N PRO A 298 -8.91 -10.04 52.09
CA PRO A 298 -9.57 -9.84 50.82
C PRO A 298 -10.93 -9.20 51.06
N ALA A 299 -11.18 -8.08 50.43
CA ALA A 299 -12.46 -7.41 50.50
C ALA A 299 -13.56 -8.46 50.21
N LYS A 300 -14.45 -8.70 51.19
CA LYS A 300 -15.65 -9.50 50.95
C LYS A 300 -16.44 -8.78 49.86
N LEU A 301 -16.45 -9.36 48.65
CA LEU A 301 -17.40 -8.97 47.66
C LEU A 301 -18.79 -9.19 48.25
N SER A 302 -19.51 -8.12 48.52
CA SER A 302 -20.90 -8.16 48.97
C SER A 302 -21.69 -8.99 47.97
N ASP A 303 -22.54 -9.88 48.49
CA ASP A 303 -23.39 -10.77 47.72
C ASP A 303 -24.38 -9.98 46.84
N TYR A 304 -23.95 -9.55 45.68
CA TYR A 304 -24.84 -9.22 44.59
C TYR A 304 -25.18 -10.53 43.85
N GLY A 305 -26.20 -11.23 44.36
CA GLY A 305 -27.10 -12.17 43.70
C GLY A 305 -26.61 -13.15 42.61
N ILE A 306 -25.31 -13.49 42.59
CA ILE A 306 -24.79 -14.48 41.63
C ILE A 306 -24.68 -15.82 42.40
N SER A 307 -25.68 -16.67 42.18
CA SER A 307 -25.70 -18.06 42.62
C SER A 307 -24.41 -18.75 42.15
N ARG A 308 -23.55 -19.11 43.08
CA ARG A 308 -22.35 -19.91 42.81
C ARG A 308 -22.78 -21.30 42.37
N SER A 309 -22.77 -21.57 41.04
CA SER A 309 -22.90 -22.96 40.60
C SER A 309 -21.67 -23.73 41.07
N LYS A 310 -21.89 -24.82 41.81
CA LYS A 310 -20.86 -25.72 42.41
C LYS A 310 -19.94 -26.41 41.35
N LYS A 311 -20.00 -26.03 40.09
CA LYS A 311 -19.29 -26.66 38.98
C LYS A 311 -17.92 -26.06 38.64
N LEU A 312 -17.51 -24.93 39.24
CA LEU A 312 -16.23 -24.27 38.95
C LEU A 312 -15.04 -24.76 39.79
N LYS A 313 -15.22 -25.72 40.71
CA LYS A 313 -14.14 -26.24 41.56
C LYS A 313 -13.24 -27.30 40.94
N LYS A 314 -13.33 -27.60 39.63
CA LYS A 314 -12.53 -28.67 39.00
C LYS A 314 -11.98 -28.32 37.61
N LEU A 315 -11.71 -27.06 37.32
CA LEU A 315 -10.88 -26.72 36.15
C LEU A 315 -9.42 -26.58 36.63
N SER A 316 -8.71 -27.70 36.59
CA SER A 316 -7.26 -27.71 36.83
C SER A 316 -6.57 -27.01 35.67
N ILE A 317 -5.52 -26.27 36.00
CA ILE A 317 -4.67 -25.48 35.08
C ILE A 317 -4.12 -26.26 33.86
N LYS A 318 -4.26 -27.62 33.87
CA LYS A 318 -3.84 -28.48 32.76
C LYS A 318 -4.65 -28.36 31.47
N HIS A 319 -5.80 -27.68 31.47
CA HIS A 319 -6.66 -27.53 30.27
C HIS A 319 -6.52 -26.19 29.57
N ILE A 320 -5.73 -25.25 30.08
CA ILE A 320 -5.57 -23.92 29.48
C ILE A 320 -4.51 -23.92 28.35
N ASN A 321 -3.65 -24.93 28.29
CA ASN A 321 -2.59 -25.02 27.28
C ASN A 321 -2.99 -25.71 25.95
N LYS A 322 -4.29 -25.92 25.70
CA LYS A 322 -4.79 -26.59 24.50
C LYS A 322 -5.76 -25.75 23.65
N PHE A 323 -5.78 -24.43 23.82
CA PHE A 323 -6.49 -23.54 22.88
C PHE A 323 -5.61 -22.39 22.42
#